data_a03561c944a26f2de0dec071791ff57c
#
_entry.id   a03561c944a26f2de0dec071791ff57c
#
_cell.length_a   1.000
_cell.length_b   1.000
_cell.length_c   1.000
_cell.angle_alpha   90.00
_cell.angle_beta   90.00
_cell.angle_gamma   90.00
#
_symmetry.space_group_name_H-M   'P 1'
#
loop_
_entity.id
_entity.type
_entity.pdbx_description
1 polymer ?
#
loop_
_entity_poly.entity_id
_entity_poly.type
_entity_poly.pdbx_seq_one_letter_code
_entity_poly.pdbx_strand_id
1 'polypeptide(L)'
;MATCLVTGGAGFLGSHLCDELLARGHRVICVDNLETGSLVNIEHIRDAARFIHLNVDIISPYHVEEPVDFVYHLASPASPIDYLRLPLHTLKVGSYGTHHTLGLAKSKRARFLIASTSEVYGDPQVHPQSETYWGHVNPIGPRGVYDEAKRYAEALTMAYHRQQGVDTSIVRIFNTYGARMRPHDGRAIPTFLRQALGDRPLTVFGHGNQTRSFCFVSELIRGIIALAESGHHLPVNIGNPDEFTLLELAETVKRITGSRSAIVHEALPVDDPQQRKPDITKARELLGWEPEVGLEEGLRRTIESSGTELLLGELSA
;
A
#
# COMPACT_ATOMS: atom_id res chain seq x y z
N MET A 1 3.27 -13.97 -21.90
CA MET A 1 2.41 -14.41 -20.78
C MET A 1 3.34 -14.90 -19.67
N ALA A 2 3.33 -14.24 -18.51
CA ALA A 2 4.10 -14.63 -17.32
C ALA A 2 3.16 -15.13 -16.22
N THR A 3 3.70 -15.87 -15.24
CA THR A 3 2.99 -16.24 -14.02
C THR A 3 3.45 -15.32 -12.88
N CYS A 4 2.52 -14.57 -12.31
CA CYS A 4 2.75 -13.59 -11.26
C CYS A 4 2.14 -14.07 -9.95
N LEU A 5 2.94 -14.19 -8.89
CA LEU A 5 2.48 -14.47 -7.55
C LEU A 5 2.34 -13.15 -6.79
N VAL A 6 1.17 -12.91 -6.21
CA VAL A 6 0.87 -11.70 -5.42
C VAL A 6 0.50 -12.09 -4.00
N THR A 7 1.38 -11.85 -3.04
CA THR A 7 1.03 -12.02 -1.63
C THR A 7 0.29 -10.79 -1.14
N GLY A 8 -0.74 -10.96 -0.32
CA GLY A 8 -1.68 -9.89 0.04
C GLY A 8 -2.62 -9.51 -1.12
N GLY A 9 -2.87 -10.47 -2.04
CA GLY A 9 -3.61 -10.21 -3.28
C GLY A 9 -5.10 -9.95 -3.09
N ALA A 10 -5.70 -10.31 -1.95
CA ALA A 10 -7.08 -9.97 -1.60
C ALA A 10 -7.18 -8.64 -0.80
N GLY A 11 -6.06 -7.97 -0.54
CA GLY A 11 -6.01 -6.66 0.08
C GLY A 11 -6.31 -5.53 -0.90
N PHE A 12 -6.28 -4.28 -0.41
CA PHE A 12 -6.53 -3.07 -1.21
C PHE A 12 -5.62 -3.02 -2.46
N LEU A 13 -4.31 -2.86 -2.29
CA LEU A 13 -3.39 -2.73 -3.42
C LEU A 13 -3.24 -4.03 -4.21
N GLY A 14 -3.22 -5.17 -3.50
CA GLY A 14 -3.04 -6.48 -4.11
C GLY A 14 -4.14 -6.84 -5.09
N SER A 15 -5.40 -6.52 -4.79
CA SER A 15 -6.53 -6.81 -5.68
C SER A 15 -6.50 -5.99 -6.98
N HIS A 16 -6.12 -4.71 -6.89
CA HIS A 16 -5.91 -3.88 -8.08
C HIS A 16 -4.71 -4.36 -8.92
N LEU A 17 -3.66 -4.84 -8.27
CA LEU A 17 -2.52 -5.43 -8.98
C LEU A 17 -2.92 -6.75 -9.67
N CYS A 18 -3.71 -7.60 -9.04
CA CYS A 18 -4.24 -8.82 -9.65
C CYS A 18 -5.05 -8.51 -10.91
N ASP A 19 -5.93 -7.50 -10.85
CA ASP A 19 -6.72 -7.06 -12.01
C ASP A 19 -5.84 -6.61 -13.16
N GLU A 20 -4.88 -5.73 -12.89
CA GLU A 20 -3.99 -5.19 -13.93
C GLU A 20 -3.12 -6.29 -14.57
N LEU A 21 -2.59 -7.21 -13.77
CA LEU A 21 -1.80 -8.33 -14.29
C LEU A 21 -2.64 -9.27 -15.16
N LEU A 22 -3.88 -9.56 -14.77
CA LEU A 22 -4.83 -10.35 -15.58
C LEU A 22 -5.18 -9.62 -16.89
N ALA A 23 -5.44 -8.30 -16.84
CA ALA A 23 -5.72 -7.48 -18.00
C ALA A 23 -4.55 -7.47 -19.01
N ARG A 24 -3.31 -7.48 -18.52
CA ARG A 24 -2.09 -7.63 -19.33
C ARG A 24 -1.88 -9.03 -19.87
N GLY A 25 -2.77 -9.98 -19.58
CA GLY A 25 -2.70 -11.34 -20.10
C GLY A 25 -1.84 -12.29 -19.28
N HIS A 26 -1.40 -11.94 -18.09
CA HIS A 26 -0.64 -12.80 -17.20
C HIS A 26 -1.52 -13.83 -16.48
N ARG A 27 -0.91 -14.88 -15.94
CA ARG A 27 -1.51 -15.77 -14.93
C ARG A 27 -1.21 -15.20 -13.55
N VAL A 28 -2.19 -15.18 -12.66
CA VAL A 28 -2.06 -14.63 -11.31
C VAL A 28 -2.33 -15.68 -10.25
N ILE A 29 -1.40 -15.81 -9.31
CA ILE A 29 -1.54 -16.61 -8.09
C ILE A 29 -1.64 -15.64 -6.92
N CYS A 30 -2.84 -15.45 -6.40
CA CYS A 30 -3.14 -14.62 -5.25
C CYS A 30 -2.94 -15.44 -3.97
N VAL A 31 -2.01 -15.04 -3.12
CA VAL A 31 -1.74 -15.66 -1.81
C VAL A 31 -2.18 -14.68 -0.72
N ASP A 32 -3.21 -15.04 0.04
CA ASP A 32 -3.76 -14.19 1.11
C ASP A 32 -4.43 -15.06 2.18
N ASN A 33 -4.20 -14.77 3.46
CA ASN A 33 -4.85 -15.47 4.58
C ASN A 33 -6.16 -14.81 5.03
N LEU A 34 -6.55 -13.70 4.38
CA LEU A 34 -7.75 -12.91 4.64
C LEU A 34 -7.82 -12.27 6.04
N GLU A 35 -6.70 -12.16 6.76
CA GLU A 35 -6.66 -11.49 8.07
C GLU A 35 -7.04 -10.00 7.98
N THR A 36 -6.60 -9.33 6.90
CA THR A 36 -6.93 -7.94 6.59
C THR A 36 -7.44 -7.75 5.17
N GLY A 37 -7.30 -8.75 4.32
CA GLY A 37 -7.86 -8.85 2.98
C GLY A 37 -9.32 -9.30 3.01
N SER A 38 -10.00 -9.21 1.86
CA SER A 38 -11.39 -9.64 1.69
C SER A 38 -11.59 -10.35 0.35
N LEU A 39 -12.36 -11.44 0.35
CA LEU A 39 -12.76 -12.13 -0.89
C LEU A 39 -13.57 -11.22 -1.81
N VAL A 40 -14.33 -10.26 -1.27
CA VAL A 40 -15.09 -9.27 -2.06
C VAL A 40 -14.19 -8.52 -3.03
N ASN A 41 -12.94 -8.23 -2.65
CA ASN A 41 -12.01 -7.50 -3.51
C ASN A 41 -11.57 -8.28 -4.75
N ILE A 42 -11.71 -9.61 -4.75
CA ILE A 42 -11.28 -10.52 -5.84
C ILE A 42 -12.43 -11.37 -6.40
N GLU A 43 -13.66 -11.18 -5.94
CA GLU A 43 -14.82 -11.98 -6.36
C GLU A 43 -15.05 -11.92 -7.87
N HIS A 44 -14.92 -10.74 -8.47
CA HIS A 44 -15.13 -10.51 -9.89
C HIS A 44 -14.10 -11.21 -10.81
N ILE A 45 -12.96 -11.65 -10.28
CA ILE A 45 -11.92 -12.39 -11.01
C ILE A 45 -11.76 -13.85 -10.55
N ARG A 46 -12.52 -14.27 -9.55
CA ARG A 46 -12.35 -15.58 -8.88
C ARG A 46 -12.43 -16.76 -9.85
N ASP A 47 -13.35 -16.69 -10.80
CA ASP A 47 -13.58 -17.76 -11.78
C ASP A 47 -12.81 -17.56 -13.08
N ALA A 48 -11.92 -16.57 -13.15
CA ALA A 48 -11.09 -16.36 -14.33
C ALA A 48 -10.08 -17.51 -14.51
N ALA A 49 -10.02 -18.09 -15.71
CA ALA A 49 -9.18 -19.27 -16.01
C ALA A 49 -7.67 -19.10 -15.70
N ARG A 50 -7.22 -17.85 -15.57
CA ARG A 50 -5.82 -17.49 -15.29
C ARG A 50 -5.60 -16.98 -13.87
N PHE A 51 -6.59 -17.10 -12.99
CA PHE A 51 -6.52 -16.68 -11.59
C PHE A 51 -6.63 -17.86 -10.64
N ILE A 52 -5.78 -17.89 -9.61
CA ILE A 52 -5.84 -18.86 -8.52
C ILE A 52 -5.74 -18.09 -7.21
N HIS A 53 -6.63 -18.38 -6.26
CA HIS A 53 -6.52 -17.91 -4.88
C HIS A 53 -6.06 -19.05 -3.96
N LEU A 54 -5.00 -18.80 -3.20
CA LEU A 54 -4.48 -19.68 -2.17
C LEU A 54 -4.66 -19.02 -0.80
N ASN A 55 -5.48 -19.60 0.04
CA ASN A 55 -5.64 -19.14 1.43
C ASN A 55 -4.46 -19.66 2.28
N VAL A 56 -3.41 -18.84 2.37
CA VAL A 56 -2.15 -19.19 3.05
C VAL A 56 -1.64 -18.02 3.87
N ASP A 57 -1.25 -18.32 5.11
CA ASP A 57 -0.47 -17.38 5.93
C ASP A 57 1.03 -17.55 5.66
N ILE A 58 1.64 -16.53 5.09
CA ILE A 58 3.04 -16.53 4.68
C ILE A 58 4.05 -16.56 5.84
N ILE A 59 3.60 -16.37 7.09
CA ILE A 59 4.49 -16.56 8.27
C ILE A 59 4.94 -18.00 8.44
N SER A 60 4.23 -18.96 7.83
CA SER A 60 4.62 -20.36 7.73
C SER A 60 5.23 -20.66 6.36
N PRO A 61 6.16 -21.64 6.26
CA PRO A 61 6.65 -22.08 4.97
C PRO A 61 5.50 -22.57 4.07
N TYR A 62 5.48 -22.11 2.83
CA TYR A 62 4.49 -22.51 1.85
C TYR A 62 5.13 -22.84 0.50
N HIS A 63 4.42 -23.61 -0.29
CA HIS A 63 4.87 -24.07 -1.60
C HIS A 63 3.81 -23.76 -2.65
N VAL A 64 4.29 -23.45 -3.86
CA VAL A 64 3.48 -23.27 -5.06
C VAL A 64 4.05 -24.17 -6.13
N GLU A 65 3.23 -25.05 -6.71
CA GLU A 65 3.70 -26.03 -7.72
C GLU A 65 4.02 -25.37 -9.05
N GLU A 66 3.21 -24.38 -9.45
CA GLU A 66 3.32 -23.69 -10.72
C GLU A 66 4.67 -22.98 -10.87
N PRO A 67 5.19 -22.86 -12.10
CA PRO A 67 6.29 -21.92 -12.38
C PRO A 67 5.86 -20.52 -12.04
N VAL A 68 6.78 -19.71 -11.51
CA VAL A 68 6.55 -18.30 -11.15
C VAL A 68 7.65 -17.47 -11.76
N ASP A 69 7.28 -16.43 -12.51
CA ASP A 69 8.21 -15.49 -13.14
C ASP A 69 8.40 -14.23 -12.29
N PHE A 70 7.33 -13.76 -11.62
CA PHE A 70 7.34 -12.58 -10.77
C PHE A 70 6.67 -12.87 -9.44
N VAL A 71 7.26 -12.37 -8.36
CA VAL A 71 6.69 -12.36 -7.02
C VAL A 71 6.52 -10.92 -6.58
N TYR A 72 5.27 -10.49 -6.41
CA TYR A 72 4.89 -9.21 -5.83
C TYR A 72 4.52 -9.43 -4.36
N HIS A 73 5.41 -9.02 -3.45
CA HIS A 73 5.23 -9.24 -2.02
C HIS A 73 4.60 -8.01 -1.35
N LEU A 74 3.25 -8.01 -1.28
CA LEU A 74 2.45 -6.92 -0.71
C LEU A 74 1.84 -7.27 0.66
N ALA A 75 1.86 -8.53 1.06
CA ALA A 75 1.23 -8.97 2.32
C ALA A 75 1.83 -8.25 3.54
N SER A 76 0.99 -7.54 4.25
CA SER A 76 1.31 -6.90 5.54
C SER A 76 0.03 -6.30 6.14
N PRO A 77 -0.22 -6.39 7.47
CA PRO A 77 -1.12 -5.47 8.13
C PRO A 77 -0.55 -4.05 7.99
N ALA A 78 -1.18 -3.20 7.15
CA ALA A 78 -0.58 -1.94 6.71
C ALA A 78 -1.34 -0.70 7.20
N SER A 79 -2.53 -0.85 7.78
CA SER A 79 -3.25 0.26 8.38
C SER A 79 -2.85 0.45 9.85
N PRO A 80 -2.89 1.69 10.37
CA PRO A 80 -2.62 1.95 11.78
C PRO A 80 -3.48 1.11 12.73
N ILE A 81 -4.75 0.91 12.39
CA ILE A 81 -5.67 0.09 13.19
C ILE A 81 -5.21 -1.36 13.22
N ASP A 82 -4.77 -1.93 12.07
CA ASP A 82 -4.40 -3.33 11.98
C ASP A 82 -3.06 -3.62 12.65
N TYR A 83 -2.00 -2.88 12.34
CA TYR A 83 -0.70 -3.20 12.92
C TYR A 83 -0.62 -2.91 14.42
N LEU A 84 -1.46 -1.99 14.96
CA LEU A 84 -1.60 -1.79 16.40
C LEU A 84 -2.41 -2.92 17.06
N ARG A 85 -3.41 -3.47 16.35
CA ARG A 85 -4.19 -4.65 16.80
C ARG A 85 -3.38 -5.94 16.73
N LEU A 86 -2.52 -6.07 15.73
CA LEU A 86 -1.78 -7.28 15.38
C LEU A 86 -0.25 -7.09 15.42
N PRO A 87 0.34 -6.50 16.49
CA PRO A 87 1.74 -6.07 16.47
C PRO A 87 2.72 -7.23 16.24
N LEU A 88 2.55 -8.35 16.94
CA LEU A 88 3.42 -9.53 16.77
C LEU A 88 3.26 -10.18 15.40
N HIS A 89 2.04 -10.22 14.87
CA HIS A 89 1.78 -10.76 13.54
C HIS A 89 2.43 -9.87 12.47
N THR A 90 2.32 -8.55 12.58
CA THR A 90 2.97 -7.59 11.68
C THR A 90 4.48 -7.80 11.59
N LEU A 91 5.15 -7.95 12.74
CA LEU A 91 6.57 -8.25 12.79
C LEU A 91 6.92 -9.62 12.17
N LYS A 92 6.10 -10.65 12.40
CA LYS A 92 6.29 -11.97 11.80
C LYS A 92 6.09 -11.95 10.27
N VAL A 93 5.11 -11.22 9.77
CA VAL A 93 4.91 -11.04 8.32
C VAL A 93 6.11 -10.34 7.69
N GLY A 94 6.58 -9.24 8.29
CA GLY A 94 7.76 -8.51 7.82
C GLY A 94 9.06 -9.32 7.88
N SER A 95 9.19 -10.27 8.81
CA SER A 95 10.37 -11.13 8.98
C SER A 95 10.22 -12.50 8.31
N TYR A 96 9.50 -13.42 8.93
CA TYR A 96 9.32 -14.79 8.43
C TYR A 96 8.59 -14.82 7.08
N GLY A 97 7.51 -14.01 6.94
CA GLY A 97 6.75 -13.94 5.69
C GLY A 97 7.63 -13.49 4.52
N THR A 98 8.42 -12.43 4.72
CA THR A 98 9.38 -11.96 3.71
C THR A 98 10.44 -13.01 3.42
N HIS A 99 10.99 -13.68 4.47
CA HIS A 99 11.98 -14.73 4.31
C HIS A 99 11.46 -15.91 3.48
N HIS A 100 10.27 -16.43 3.81
CA HIS A 100 9.68 -17.56 3.08
C HIS A 100 9.37 -17.20 1.63
N THR A 101 8.85 -15.99 1.39
CA THR A 101 8.51 -15.51 0.03
C THR A 101 9.77 -15.29 -0.82
N LEU A 102 10.86 -14.75 -0.23
CA LEU A 102 12.17 -14.66 -0.90
C LEU A 102 12.76 -16.04 -1.20
N GLY A 103 12.60 -17.00 -0.27
CA GLY A 103 13.01 -18.39 -0.48
C GLY A 103 12.25 -19.04 -1.66
N LEU A 104 10.95 -18.78 -1.76
CA LEU A 104 10.13 -19.23 -2.89
C LEU A 104 10.61 -18.56 -4.20
N ALA A 105 10.79 -17.24 -4.23
CA ALA A 105 11.28 -16.53 -5.40
C ALA A 105 12.63 -17.09 -5.88
N LYS A 106 13.57 -17.34 -4.95
CA LYS A 106 14.85 -17.99 -5.24
C LYS A 106 14.67 -19.36 -5.87
N SER A 107 13.82 -20.21 -5.28
CA SER A 107 13.59 -21.60 -5.78
C SER A 107 12.99 -21.62 -7.18
N LYS A 108 12.12 -20.65 -7.49
CA LYS A 108 11.48 -20.48 -8.80
C LYS A 108 12.33 -19.69 -9.80
N ARG A 109 13.44 -19.08 -9.37
CA ARG A 109 14.24 -18.11 -10.16
C ARG A 109 13.39 -16.93 -10.61
N ALA A 110 12.40 -16.57 -9.79
CA ALA A 110 11.48 -15.48 -10.07
C ALA A 110 12.09 -14.13 -9.67
N ARG A 111 11.71 -13.09 -10.37
CA ARG A 111 11.96 -11.70 -9.94
C ARG A 111 11.07 -11.39 -8.75
N PHE A 112 11.61 -10.71 -7.74
CA PHE A 112 10.94 -10.39 -6.49
C PHE A 112 10.82 -8.89 -6.31
N LEU A 113 9.60 -8.38 -6.12
CA LEU A 113 9.36 -7.00 -5.71
C LEU A 113 8.72 -6.97 -4.33
N ILE A 114 9.32 -6.20 -3.41
CA ILE A 114 8.72 -5.94 -2.10
C ILE A 114 8.03 -4.58 -2.05
N ALA A 115 6.79 -4.57 -1.56
CA ALA A 115 6.09 -3.36 -1.16
C ALA A 115 6.59 -2.88 0.21
N SER A 116 7.55 -1.96 0.18
CA SER A 116 7.95 -1.14 1.30
C SER A 116 7.04 0.08 1.41
N THR A 117 7.40 1.06 2.21
CA THR A 117 6.53 2.18 2.58
C THR A 117 7.32 3.44 2.84
N SER A 118 6.68 4.60 2.74
CA SER A 118 7.23 5.87 3.23
C SER A 118 7.42 5.90 4.75
N GLU A 119 6.81 4.96 5.51
CA GLU A 119 6.99 4.86 6.96
C GLU A 119 8.44 4.50 7.36
N VAL A 120 9.24 3.92 6.44
CA VAL A 120 10.69 3.69 6.68
C VAL A 120 11.46 4.98 6.92
N TYR A 121 10.90 6.13 6.54
CA TYR A 121 11.47 7.46 6.80
C TYR A 121 11.12 8.01 8.19
N GLY A 122 10.14 7.43 8.88
CA GLY A 122 9.69 7.86 10.22
C GLY A 122 9.09 9.26 10.22
N ASP A 123 9.45 10.08 11.21
CA ASP A 123 9.20 11.52 11.24
C ASP A 123 10.36 12.24 10.53
N PRO A 124 10.24 12.57 9.23
CA PRO A 124 11.39 12.89 8.41
C PRO A 124 11.94 14.29 8.68
N GLN A 125 13.25 14.36 8.80
CA GLN A 125 14.02 15.62 8.92
C GLN A 125 14.44 16.19 7.55
N VAL A 126 14.14 15.48 6.46
CA VAL A 126 14.41 15.86 5.08
C VAL A 126 13.09 15.92 4.30
N HIS A 127 12.89 17.01 3.54
CA HIS A 127 11.66 17.26 2.79
C HIS A 127 11.98 17.87 1.42
N PRO A 128 11.51 17.31 0.29
CA PRO A 128 10.85 16.01 0.15
C PRO A 128 11.78 14.83 0.49
N GLN A 129 11.20 13.64 0.81
CA GLN A 129 11.98 12.48 1.16
C GLN A 129 12.56 11.81 -0.09
N SER A 130 13.88 11.77 -0.21
CA SER A 130 14.60 11.01 -1.24
C SER A 130 14.98 9.61 -0.74
N GLU A 131 15.24 8.68 -1.66
CA GLU A 131 15.58 7.29 -1.31
C GLU A 131 16.93 7.15 -0.61
N THR A 132 17.79 8.15 -0.69
CA THR A 132 19.10 8.21 0.00
C THR A 132 18.97 8.60 1.47
N TYR A 133 17.82 9.13 1.90
CA TYR A 133 17.55 9.44 3.29
C TYR A 133 17.24 8.18 4.09
N TRP A 134 17.98 7.94 5.17
CA TRP A 134 17.86 6.70 5.97
C TRP A 134 16.70 6.69 6.96
N GLY A 135 16.07 7.84 7.17
CA GLY A 135 14.92 7.98 8.04
C GLY A 135 15.25 8.37 9.48
N HIS A 136 14.20 8.74 10.20
CA HIS A 136 14.20 9.07 11.62
C HIS A 136 13.02 8.37 12.29
N VAL A 137 13.21 7.06 12.60
CA VAL A 137 12.19 6.17 13.13
C VAL A 137 12.36 6.02 14.64
N ASN A 138 11.24 6.03 15.38
CA ASN A 138 11.19 5.61 16.78
C ASN A 138 11.01 4.08 16.86
N PRO A 139 12.08 3.27 17.07
CA PRO A 139 11.99 1.82 16.95
C PRO A 139 11.21 1.14 18.08
N ILE A 140 11.00 1.85 19.20
CA ILE A 140 10.27 1.34 20.37
C ILE A 140 8.89 2.00 20.55
N GLY A 141 8.56 2.96 19.72
CA GLY A 141 7.24 3.59 19.71
C GLY A 141 6.14 2.65 19.20
N PRO A 142 4.87 2.99 19.39
CA PRO A 142 3.75 2.13 18.99
C PRO A 142 3.71 1.86 17.48
N ARG A 143 4.18 2.79 16.64
CA ARG A 143 4.29 2.63 15.19
C ARG A 143 5.50 1.79 14.76
N GLY A 144 6.51 1.65 15.63
CA GLY A 144 7.76 0.94 15.35
C GLY A 144 7.55 -0.50 14.89
N VAL A 145 6.45 -1.16 15.29
CA VAL A 145 6.14 -2.53 14.81
C VAL A 145 5.97 -2.61 13.29
N TYR A 146 5.39 -1.62 12.66
CA TYR A 146 5.23 -1.58 11.22
C TYR A 146 6.46 -1.01 10.53
N ASP A 147 6.98 0.10 11.05
CA ASP A 147 8.13 0.80 10.47
C ASP A 147 9.36 -0.12 10.43
N GLU A 148 9.68 -0.77 11.55
CA GLU A 148 10.83 -1.70 11.64
C GLU A 148 10.57 -3.02 10.91
N ALA A 149 9.33 -3.54 10.85
CA ALA A 149 9.02 -4.68 10.01
C ALA A 149 9.37 -4.42 8.54
N LYS A 150 9.04 -3.23 8.02
CA LYS A 150 9.35 -2.84 6.64
C LYS A 150 10.83 -2.54 6.42
N ARG A 151 11.51 -1.88 7.36
CA ARG A 151 12.96 -1.65 7.32
C ARG A 151 13.74 -2.96 7.34
N TYR A 152 13.35 -3.90 8.20
CA TYR A 152 13.92 -5.25 8.23
C TYR A 152 13.71 -5.97 6.89
N ALA A 153 12.50 -5.90 6.33
CA ALA A 153 12.17 -6.55 5.06
C ALA A 153 12.99 -5.98 3.88
N GLU A 154 13.25 -4.67 3.82
CA GLU A 154 14.19 -4.08 2.85
C GLU A 154 15.61 -4.64 3.04
N ALA A 155 16.11 -4.67 4.27
CA ALA A 155 17.45 -5.18 4.57
C ALA A 155 17.59 -6.66 4.19
N LEU A 156 16.58 -7.49 4.50
CA LEU A 156 16.54 -8.91 4.15
C LEU A 156 16.50 -9.09 2.62
N THR A 157 15.71 -8.30 1.92
CA THR A 157 15.63 -8.32 0.44
C THR A 157 16.98 -8.04 -0.19
N MET A 158 17.69 -7.00 0.28
CA MET A 158 19.03 -6.68 -0.21
C MET A 158 20.08 -7.73 0.17
N ALA A 159 19.94 -8.42 1.30
CA ALA A 159 20.80 -9.54 1.66
C ALA A 159 20.63 -10.73 0.69
N TYR A 160 19.38 -11.08 0.35
CA TYR A 160 19.09 -12.10 -0.67
C TYR A 160 19.62 -11.72 -2.06
N HIS A 161 19.48 -10.46 -2.45
CA HIS A 161 20.06 -9.95 -3.69
C HIS A 161 21.57 -10.17 -3.72
N ARG A 162 22.29 -9.66 -2.71
CA ARG A 162 23.76 -9.67 -2.68
C ARG A 162 24.37 -11.07 -2.52
N GLN A 163 23.77 -11.92 -1.67
CA GLN A 163 24.36 -13.21 -1.30
C GLN A 163 23.79 -14.38 -2.08
N GLN A 164 22.54 -14.29 -2.53
CA GLN A 164 21.83 -15.40 -3.18
C GLN A 164 21.52 -15.13 -4.65
N GLY A 165 21.85 -13.94 -5.16
CA GLY A 165 21.63 -13.58 -6.56
C GLY A 165 20.17 -13.47 -6.96
N VAL A 166 19.24 -13.27 -6.01
CA VAL A 166 17.82 -13.07 -6.33
C VAL A 166 17.67 -11.72 -7.02
N ASP A 167 16.97 -11.69 -8.14
CA ASP A 167 16.60 -10.44 -8.84
C ASP A 167 15.49 -9.75 -8.03
N THR A 168 15.82 -8.65 -7.37
CA THR A 168 14.94 -7.98 -6.40
C THR A 168 14.68 -6.54 -6.76
N SER A 169 13.52 -6.01 -6.40
CA SER A 169 13.17 -4.59 -6.45
C SER A 169 12.46 -4.16 -5.16
N ILE A 170 12.62 -2.91 -4.77
CA ILE A 170 12.02 -2.33 -3.56
C ILE A 170 11.21 -1.10 -3.94
N VAL A 171 9.88 -1.13 -3.75
CA VAL A 171 9.05 0.05 -3.91
C VAL A 171 8.73 0.66 -2.55
N ARG A 172 9.04 1.94 -2.34
CA ARG A 172 8.59 2.71 -1.17
C ARG A 172 7.31 3.46 -1.52
N ILE A 173 6.20 2.91 -1.05
CA ILE A 173 4.85 3.39 -1.34
C ILE A 173 4.53 4.56 -0.42
N PHE A 174 4.12 5.69 -1.00
CA PHE A 174 3.54 6.80 -0.26
C PHE A 174 2.01 6.65 -0.18
N ASN A 175 1.35 7.54 0.61
CA ASN A 175 -0.08 7.40 0.87
C ASN A 175 -0.86 7.20 -0.44
N THR A 176 -1.58 6.11 -0.51
CA THR A 176 -2.35 5.72 -1.67
C THR A 176 -3.82 5.56 -1.27
N TYR A 177 -4.72 5.92 -2.18
CA TYR A 177 -6.16 5.83 -1.98
C TYR A 177 -6.86 5.35 -3.25
N GLY A 178 -8.08 4.86 -3.09
CA GLY A 178 -8.89 4.36 -4.19
C GLY A 178 -9.98 3.41 -3.72
N ALA A 179 -10.73 2.84 -4.66
CA ALA A 179 -11.72 1.80 -4.39
C ALA A 179 -11.11 0.59 -3.67
N ARG A 180 -11.91 -0.17 -2.97
CA ARG A 180 -11.53 -1.34 -2.15
C ARG A 180 -10.66 -1.02 -0.94
N MET A 181 -10.40 0.27 -0.66
CA MET A 181 -9.84 0.68 0.62
C MET A 181 -10.93 0.61 1.67
N ARG A 182 -10.67 -0.09 2.79
CA ARG A 182 -11.70 -0.33 3.81
C ARG A 182 -12.20 0.99 4.42
N PRO A 183 -13.53 1.18 4.61
CA PRO A 183 -14.10 2.38 5.22
C PRO A 183 -13.54 2.67 6.62
N HIS A 184 -13.21 1.61 7.36
CA HIS A 184 -12.64 1.65 8.72
C HIS A 184 -11.11 1.44 8.73
N ASP A 185 -10.42 1.83 7.66
CA ASP A 185 -8.95 1.71 7.55
C ASP A 185 -8.19 2.61 8.55
N GLY A 186 -8.81 3.71 9.00
CA GLY A 186 -8.23 4.67 9.94
C GLY A 186 -7.38 5.76 9.30
N ARG A 187 -7.10 5.70 7.99
CA ARG A 187 -6.42 6.77 7.26
C ARG A 187 -7.39 7.90 6.89
N ALA A 188 -6.84 9.08 6.58
CA ALA A 188 -7.62 10.31 6.41
C ALA A 188 -8.71 10.21 5.32
N ILE A 189 -8.37 9.76 4.09
CA ILE A 189 -9.31 9.74 2.97
C ILE A 189 -10.52 8.84 3.23
N PRO A 190 -10.39 7.54 3.56
CA PRO A 190 -11.57 6.72 3.84
C PRO A 190 -12.36 7.23 5.04
N THR A 191 -11.70 7.78 6.06
CA THR A 191 -12.38 8.36 7.22
C THR A 191 -13.23 9.57 6.84
N PHE A 192 -12.66 10.52 6.09
CA PHE A 192 -13.38 11.73 5.66
C PHE A 192 -14.51 11.42 4.69
N LEU A 193 -14.30 10.50 3.73
CA LEU A 193 -15.35 10.07 2.81
C LEU A 193 -16.54 9.46 3.59
N ARG A 194 -16.26 8.52 4.50
CA ARG A 194 -17.29 7.90 5.33
C ARG A 194 -18.04 8.91 6.21
N GLN A 195 -17.32 9.85 6.80
CA GLN A 195 -17.92 10.89 7.64
C GLN A 195 -18.78 11.84 6.80
N ALA A 196 -18.27 12.31 5.67
CA ALA A 196 -18.98 13.25 4.81
C ALA A 196 -20.24 12.64 4.17
N LEU A 197 -20.16 11.41 3.67
CA LEU A 197 -21.28 10.69 3.07
C LEU A 197 -22.32 10.25 4.10
N GLY A 198 -21.92 10.03 5.35
CA GLY A 198 -22.79 9.66 6.45
C GLY A 198 -23.30 10.85 7.28
N ASP A 199 -23.17 12.08 6.78
CA ASP A 199 -23.56 13.32 7.48
C ASP A 199 -22.99 13.45 8.90
N ARG A 200 -21.79 12.90 9.14
CA ARG A 200 -21.08 12.96 10.42
C ARG A 200 -20.00 14.05 10.37
N PRO A 201 -19.65 14.70 11.50
CA PRO A 201 -18.54 15.64 11.53
C PRO A 201 -17.24 15.03 11.01
N LEU A 202 -16.46 15.77 10.20
CA LEU A 202 -15.14 15.38 9.74
C LEU A 202 -14.13 15.65 10.85
N THR A 203 -13.43 14.61 11.30
CA THR A 203 -12.48 14.67 12.41
C THR A 203 -11.07 14.98 11.88
N VAL A 204 -10.59 16.18 12.14
CA VAL A 204 -9.23 16.64 11.83
C VAL A 204 -8.38 16.60 13.10
N PHE A 205 -7.27 15.88 13.09
CA PHE A 205 -6.36 15.85 14.25
C PHE A 205 -5.49 17.11 14.29
N GLY A 206 -5.31 17.67 15.50
CA GLY A 206 -4.60 18.93 15.72
C GLY A 206 -5.28 20.12 15.00
N HIS A 207 -4.48 21.04 14.47
CA HIS A 207 -4.96 22.19 13.69
C HIS A 207 -5.19 21.86 12.21
N GLY A 208 -4.85 20.65 11.75
CA GLY A 208 -5.00 20.23 10.36
C GLY A 208 -3.93 20.78 9.40
N ASN A 209 -2.87 21.42 9.93
CA ASN A 209 -1.78 21.99 9.13
C ASN A 209 -0.73 20.97 8.70
N GLN A 210 -0.77 19.75 9.27
CA GLN A 210 0.09 18.67 8.83
C GLN A 210 -0.22 18.30 7.38
N THR A 211 0.84 18.07 6.59
CA THR A 211 0.71 17.85 5.16
C THR A 211 0.89 16.39 4.79
N ARG A 212 0.16 15.97 3.76
CA ARG A 212 0.28 14.64 3.15
C ARG A 212 0.17 14.78 1.63
N SER A 213 0.81 13.88 0.94
CA SER A 213 0.62 13.67 -0.49
C SER A 213 -0.17 12.39 -0.73
N PHE A 214 -1.03 12.36 -1.75
CA PHE A 214 -1.94 11.25 -2.00
C PHE A 214 -1.86 10.79 -3.45
N CYS A 215 -1.52 9.52 -3.66
CA CYS A 215 -1.43 8.89 -4.97
C CYS A 215 -2.68 8.07 -5.25
N PHE A 216 -3.26 8.21 -6.43
CA PHE A 216 -4.39 7.37 -6.83
C PHE A 216 -3.93 5.94 -7.12
N VAL A 217 -4.74 4.95 -6.75
CA VAL A 217 -4.34 3.53 -6.76
C VAL A 217 -3.86 3.03 -8.11
N SER A 218 -4.52 3.38 -9.22
CA SER A 218 -4.12 2.90 -10.55
C SER A 218 -2.73 3.39 -10.96
N GLU A 219 -2.33 4.58 -10.53
CA GLU A 219 -1.01 5.13 -10.79
C GLU A 219 0.07 4.42 -9.99
N LEU A 220 -0.23 4.12 -8.71
CA LEU A 220 0.67 3.32 -7.88
C LEU A 220 0.90 1.93 -8.51
N ILE A 221 -0.17 1.24 -8.96
CA ILE A 221 -0.06 -0.07 -9.60
C ILE A 221 0.77 0.00 -10.88
N ARG A 222 0.60 1.04 -11.70
CA ARG A 222 1.45 1.30 -12.88
C ARG A 222 2.93 1.42 -12.50
N GLY A 223 3.24 2.17 -11.43
CA GLY A 223 4.60 2.33 -10.93
C GLY A 223 5.20 1.05 -10.36
N ILE A 224 4.43 0.25 -9.62
CA ILE A 224 4.86 -1.05 -9.10
C ILE A 224 5.26 -2.00 -10.22
N ILE A 225 4.44 -2.10 -11.27
CA ILE A 225 4.71 -2.99 -12.40
C ILE A 225 5.94 -2.50 -13.18
N ALA A 226 6.01 -1.20 -13.48
CA ALA A 226 7.17 -0.63 -14.17
C ALA A 226 8.48 -0.89 -13.41
N LEU A 227 8.47 -0.77 -12.08
CA LEU A 227 9.64 -1.06 -11.25
C LEU A 227 9.99 -2.56 -11.28
N ALA A 228 9.00 -3.45 -11.16
CA ALA A 228 9.24 -4.89 -11.22
C ALA A 228 9.86 -5.33 -12.56
N GLU A 229 9.51 -4.66 -13.64
CA GLU A 229 10.02 -4.95 -15.00
C GLU A 229 11.36 -4.28 -15.31
N SER A 230 11.77 -3.25 -14.54
CA SER A 230 12.96 -2.43 -14.83
C SER A 230 14.30 -3.11 -14.57
N GLY A 231 14.35 -4.13 -13.71
CA GLY A 231 15.60 -4.73 -13.22
C GLY A 231 16.39 -3.85 -12.24
N HIS A 232 15.79 -2.80 -11.70
CA HIS A 232 16.43 -1.94 -10.70
C HIS A 232 16.26 -2.49 -9.29
N HIS A 233 17.37 -2.59 -8.54
CA HIS A 233 17.41 -3.31 -7.26
C HIS A 233 17.29 -2.40 -6.02
N LEU A 234 17.67 -1.13 -6.15
CA LEU A 234 17.62 -0.19 -5.03
C LEU A 234 16.21 0.39 -4.84
N PRO A 235 15.89 0.92 -3.66
CA PRO A 235 14.58 1.50 -3.41
C PRO A 235 14.20 2.60 -4.41
N VAL A 236 12.92 2.65 -4.78
CA VAL A 236 12.31 3.70 -5.59
C VAL A 236 11.01 4.15 -4.93
N ASN A 237 10.88 5.46 -4.72
CA ASN A 237 9.67 6.08 -4.22
C ASN A 237 8.60 6.12 -5.31
N ILE A 238 7.41 5.62 -5.01
CA ILE A 238 6.23 5.77 -5.86
C ILE A 238 5.13 6.47 -5.05
N GLY A 239 4.73 7.64 -5.53
CA GLY A 239 3.73 8.47 -4.89
C GLY A 239 3.53 9.80 -5.63
N ASN A 240 2.46 10.53 -5.32
CA ASN A 240 2.22 11.84 -5.90
C ASN A 240 2.95 12.91 -5.05
N PRO A 241 3.77 13.80 -5.64
CA PRO A 241 4.45 14.86 -4.91
C PRO A 241 3.55 16.06 -4.56
N ASP A 242 2.30 16.12 -5.04
CA ASP A 242 1.36 17.17 -4.68
C ASP A 242 0.94 17.04 -3.22
N GLU A 243 1.17 18.08 -2.47
CA GLU A 243 1.03 18.12 -1.02
C GLU A 243 -0.20 18.93 -0.60
N PHE A 244 -0.98 18.38 0.32
CA PHE A 244 -2.20 18.98 0.85
C PHE A 244 -2.17 18.94 2.38
N THR A 245 -2.67 19.99 3.01
CA THR A 245 -3.00 19.95 4.43
C THR A 245 -4.20 19.03 4.68
N LEU A 246 -4.32 18.47 5.88
CA LEU A 246 -5.52 17.68 6.22
C LEU A 246 -6.79 18.53 6.22
N LEU A 247 -6.68 19.81 6.49
CA LEU A 247 -7.80 20.74 6.41
C LEU A 247 -8.25 20.94 4.94
N GLU A 248 -7.32 21.18 4.01
CA GLU A 248 -7.63 21.27 2.56
C GLU A 248 -8.25 19.96 2.03
N LEU A 249 -7.77 18.82 2.47
CA LEU A 249 -8.37 17.52 2.14
C LEU A 249 -9.82 17.44 2.64
N ALA A 250 -10.07 17.80 3.90
CA ALA A 250 -11.42 17.75 4.49
C ALA A 250 -12.38 18.68 3.73
N GLU A 251 -11.98 19.89 3.41
CA GLU A 251 -12.79 20.83 2.62
C GLU A 251 -13.04 20.32 1.20
N THR A 252 -12.04 19.71 0.57
CA THR A 252 -12.18 19.10 -0.76
C THR A 252 -13.20 17.95 -0.72
N VAL A 253 -13.13 17.07 0.27
CA VAL A 253 -14.09 15.96 0.45
C VAL A 253 -15.49 16.51 0.65
N LYS A 254 -15.70 17.52 1.51
CA LYS A 254 -17.00 18.17 1.70
C LYS A 254 -17.55 18.74 0.39
N ARG A 255 -16.73 19.41 -0.39
CA ARG A 255 -17.13 20.02 -1.66
C ARG A 255 -17.57 18.99 -2.70
N ILE A 256 -16.80 17.89 -2.88
CA ILE A 256 -17.12 16.87 -3.88
C ILE A 256 -18.31 15.98 -3.49
N THR A 257 -18.54 15.76 -2.17
CA THR A 257 -19.68 14.98 -1.66
C THR A 257 -20.95 15.84 -1.48
N GLY A 258 -20.83 17.17 -1.54
CA GLY A 258 -21.93 18.07 -1.21
C GLY A 258 -22.29 18.12 0.28
N SER A 259 -21.45 17.53 1.15
CA SER A 259 -21.70 17.40 2.58
C SER A 259 -21.65 18.77 3.29
N ARG A 260 -22.62 18.96 4.22
CA ARG A 260 -22.68 20.12 5.10
C ARG A 260 -22.11 19.84 6.51
N SER A 261 -21.47 18.69 6.68
CA SER A 261 -20.88 18.29 7.95
C SER A 261 -19.87 19.30 8.48
N ALA A 262 -19.85 19.51 9.79
CA ALA A 262 -18.86 20.34 10.44
C ALA A 262 -17.48 19.67 10.42
N ILE A 263 -16.41 20.45 10.40
CA ILE A 263 -15.06 19.99 10.71
C ILE A 263 -14.86 20.18 12.21
N VAL A 264 -14.43 19.12 12.89
CA VAL A 264 -14.13 19.09 14.33
C VAL A 264 -12.66 18.72 14.53
N HIS A 265 -12.08 19.25 15.61
CA HIS A 265 -10.67 19.03 15.90
C HIS A 265 -10.49 18.12 17.10
N GLU A 266 -9.58 17.13 16.98
CA GLU A 266 -9.20 16.20 18.06
C GLU A 266 -7.68 16.26 18.31
N ALA A 267 -7.22 15.67 19.42
CA ALA A 267 -5.81 15.64 19.75
C ALA A 267 -5.00 14.83 18.74
N LEU A 268 -3.77 15.30 18.42
CA LEU A 268 -2.87 14.56 17.54
C LEU A 268 -2.50 13.18 18.13
N PRO A 269 -2.51 12.12 17.32
CA PRO A 269 -1.93 10.84 17.73
C PRO A 269 -0.43 10.95 18.03
N VAL A 270 0.05 10.06 18.91
CA VAL A 270 1.48 9.95 19.24
C VAL A 270 2.27 9.51 18.01
N ASP A 271 3.43 10.12 17.79
CA ASP A 271 4.34 9.82 16.66
C ASP A 271 3.73 10.01 15.25
N ASP A 272 2.67 10.85 15.10
CA ASP A 272 2.14 11.15 13.76
C ASP A 272 3.06 12.13 13.02
N PRO A 273 3.60 11.76 11.84
CA PRO A 273 4.52 12.62 11.10
C PRO A 273 3.92 13.97 10.75
N GLN A 274 4.71 15.06 10.82
CA GLN A 274 4.23 16.41 10.49
C GLN A 274 4.06 16.60 8.98
N GLN A 275 4.94 16.00 8.17
CA GLN A 275 4.94 16.19 6.72
C GLN A 275 5.43 14.91 6.02
N ARG A 276 4.85 14.60 4.85
CA ARG A 276 5.25 13.45 4.05
C ARG A 276 5.01 13.69 2.57
N LYS A 277 6.14 13.79 1.82
CA LYS A 277 6.15 14.08 0.39
C LYS A 277 7.26 13.29 -0.30
N PRO A 278 6.97 12.50 -1.35
CA PRO A 278 8.02 11.78 -2.08
C PRO A 278 8.86 12.73 -2.93
N ASP A 279 10.17 12.51 -2.95
CA ASP A 279 10.97 12.85 -4.12
C ASP A 279 10.81 11.69 -5.12
N ILE A 280 10.28 11.98 -6.31
CA ILE A 280 10.02 11.01 -7.38
C ILE A 280 10.97 11.13 -8.56
N THR A 281 12.07 11.89 -8.41
CA THR A 281 13.08 12.10 -9.46
C THR A 281 13.56 10.76 -10.01
N LYS A 282 13.85 9.82 -9.13
CA LYS A 282 14.31 8.48 -9.49
C LYS A 282 13.26 7.68 -10.27
N ALA A 283 11.99 7.76 -9.90
CA ALA A 283 10.90 7.11 -10.63
C ALA A 283 10.75 7.70 -12.05
N ARG A 284 10.88 9.02 -12.20
CA ARG A 284 10.86 9.67 -13.51
C ARG A 284 12.02 9.23 -14.39
N GLU A 285 13.24 9.27 -13.86
CA GLU A 285 14.45 8.99 -14.63
C GLU A 285 14.58 7.50 -15.03
N LEU A 286 14.27 6.57 -14.11
CA LEU A 286 14.45 5.15 -14.34
C LEU A 286 13.25 4.48 -15.01
N LEU A 287 12.03 4.94 -14.72
CA LEU A 287 10.80 4.26 -15.12
C LEU A 287 9.98 5.08 -16.13
N GLY A 288 10.34 6.34 -16.37
CA GLY A 288 9.45 7.27 -17.09
C GLY A 288 8.10 7.44 -16.41
N TRP A 289 8.04 7.21 -15.09
CA TRP A 289 6.80 7.22 -14.33
C TRP A 289 6.61 8.53 -13.58
N GLU A 290 5.43 9.09 -13.70
CA GLU A 290 4.92 10.17 -12.86
C GLU A 290 3.40 10.05 -12.69
N PRO A 291 2.83 10.64 -11.62
CA PRO A 291 1.39 10.66 -11.41
C PRO A 291 0.72 11.68 -12.34
N GLU A 292 -0.48 11.34 -12.82
CA GLU A 292 -1.28 12.16 -13.72
C GLU A 292 -2.66 12.49 -13.13
N VAL A 293 -3.11 11.74 -12.11
CA VAL A 293 -4.43 11.89 -11.49
C VAL A 293 -4.33 12.83 -10.29
N GLY A 294 -4.95 14.01 -10.41
CA GLY A 294 -5.07 14.95 -9.30
C GLY A 294 -6.00 14.44 -8.19
N LEU A 295 -5.85 14.99 -6.97
CA LEU A 295 -6.58 14.54 -5.78
C LEU A 295 -8.10 14.54 -5.99
N GLU A 296 -8.68 15.61 -6.52
CA GLU A 296 -10.13 15.74 -6.68
C GLU A 296 -10.70 14.69 -7.65
N GLU A 297 -10.03 14.50 -8.78
CA GLU A 297 -10.41 13.51 -9.77
C GLU A 297 -10.35 12.08 -9.19
N GLY A 298 -9.25 11.75 -8.50
CA GLY A 298 -9.11 10.44 -7.85
C GLY A 298 -10.16 10.19 -6.76
N LEU A 299 -10.54 11.22 -5.99
CA LEU A 299 -11.60 11.11 -5.00
C LEU A 299 -12.97 10.85 -5.65
N ARG A 300 -13.30 11.55 -6.77
CA ARG A 300 -14.53 11.30 -7.55
C ARG A 300 -14.57 9.85 -8.04
N ARG A 301 -13.51 9.38 -8.69
CA ARG A 301 -13.38 7.99 -9.15
C ARG A 301 -13.50 6.98 -8.00
N THR A 302 -12.98 7.31 -6.82
CA THR A 302 -13.11 6.44 -5.63
C THR A 302 -14.56 6.31 -5.19
N ILE A 303 -15.30 7.43 -5.12
CA ILE A 303 -16.73 7.44 -4.74
C ILE A 303 -17.56 6.65 -5.75
N GLU A 304 -17.37 6.92 -7.05
CA GLU A 304 -18.10 6.26 -8.12
C GLU A 304 -17.87 4.74 -8.15
N SER A 305 -16.62 4.31 -7.99
CA SER A 305 -16.25 2.88 -8.07
C SER A 305 -16.63 2.08 -6.83
N SER A 306 -16.64 2.71 -5.65
CA SER A 306 -16.96 2.01 -4.39
C SER A 306 -18.47 1.94 -4.13
N GLY A 307 -19.23 2.93 -4.61
CA GLY A 307 -20.61 3.14 -4.18
C GLY A 307 -20.73 3.67 -2.75
N THR A 308 -21.78 4.41 -2.48
CA THR A 308 -21.98 5.08 -1.16
C THR A 308 -22.13 4.08 -0.03
N GLU A 309 -22.86 2.99 -0.22
CA GLU A 309 -23.14 1.96 0.81
C GLU A 309 -21.86 1.28 1.30
N LEU A 310 -20.95 0.93 0.37
CA LEU A 310 -19.67 0.32 0.72
C LEU A 310 -18.76 1.32 1.48
N LEU A 311 -18.76 2.60 1.08
CA LEU A 311 -17.97 3.63 1.75
C LEU A 311 -18.51 3.96 3.16
N LEU A 312 -19.81 3.79 3.38
CA LEU A 312 -20.39 3.92 4.72
C LEU A 312 -20.08 2.72 5.62
N GLY A 313 -19.67 1.59 5.04
CA GLY A 313 -19.44 0.35 5.77
C GLY A 313 -20.74 -0.35 6.20
N GLU A 314 -21.84 -0.08 5.51
CA GLU A 314 -23.17 -0.64 5.80
C GLU A 314 -23.37 -2.02 5.18
N LEU A 315 -22.63 -2.34 4.12
CA LEU A 315 -22.52 -3.69 3.58
C LEU A 315 -21.45 -4.43 4.40
N SER A 316 -21.87 -5.33 5.27
CA SER A 316 -20.97 -6.28 5.93
C SER A 316 -20.30 -7.12 4.86
N ALA A 317 -18.95 -7.10 4.88
CA ALA A 317 -18.13 -7.97 4.07
C ALA A 317 -18.27 -9.45 4.48
#